data_697deaa500bf2d2c9c68233eca15cb72
#
_entry.id   697deaa500bf2d2c9c68233eca15cb72
#
_cell.length_a   1.000
_cell.length_b   1.000
_cell.length_c   1.000
_cell.angle_alpha   90.00
_cell.angle_beta   90.00
_cell.angle_gamma   90.00
#
_symmetry.space_group_name_H-M   'P 1'
#
loop_
_entity.id
_entity.type
_entity.pdbx_description
1 polymer ?
#
loop_
_entity_poly.entity_id
_entity_poly.type
_entity_poly.pdbx_seq_one_letter_code
_entity_poly.pdbx_strand_id
1 'polypeptide(L)'
;MEKHEDVTSILSKLDLNNLEKTISQPYHETGPGRPPRKPLGIFKALMIKQLRRIPSDRELYRRLWNDEALRTICDIDEYENPYHPSQLTRFRNKVGPERLEDIMNSLLGNSWRAASSKEKPGH
;
A
#
# COMPACT_ATOMS: atom_id res chain seq x y z
N MET A 1 2.78 22.54 -0.05
CA MET A 1 2.45 21.25 -0.69
C MET A 1 3.29 20.14 -0.09
N GLU A 2 2.66 19.08 0.26
CA GLU A 2 3.35 17.95 0.85
C GLU A 2 4.12 17.18 -0.21
N LYS A 3 5.38 16.86 0.06
CA LYS A 3 6.24 16.23 -0.94
C LYS A 3 6.43 14.74 -0.76
N HIS A 4 5.97 14.19 0.34
CA HIS A 4 6.07 12.74 0.60
C HIS A 4 7.48 12.18 0.44
N GLU A 5 8.48 12.95 0.86
CA GLU A 5 9.88 12.53 0.74
C GLU A 5 10.19 11.27 1.55
N ASP A 6 9.51 11.09 2.66
CA ASP A 6 9.68 9.90 3.49
C ASP A 6 9.28 8.64 2.72
N VAL A 7 8.19 8.69 1.98
CA VAL A 7 7.73 7.56 1.19
C VAL A 7 8.71 7.27 0.05
N THR A 8 9.09 8.30 -0.68
CA THR A 8 10.01 8.10 -1.80
C THR A 8 11.37 7.63 -1.33
N SER A 9 11.82 8.09 -0.17
CA SER A 9 13.08 7.62 0.41
C SER A 9 13.03 6.14 0.74
N ILE A 10 11.93 5.68 1.34
CA ILE A 10 11.76 4.27 1.65
C ILE A 10 11.76 3.45 0.37
N LEU A 11 10.98 3.89 -0.62
CA LEU A 11 10.86 3.15 -1.87
C LEU A 11 12.17 3.06 -2.63
N SER A 12 13.00 4.10 -2.56
CA SER A 12 14.27 4.11 -3.27
C SER A 12 15.26 3.07 -2.75
N LYS A 13 15.06 2.59 -1.53
CA LYS A 13 15.93 1.61 -0.92
C LYS A 13 15.46 0.18 -1.10
N LEU A 14 14.32 -0.02 -1.75
CA LEU A 14 13.70 -1.34 -1.88
C LEU A 14 14.00 -1.97 -3.23
N ASP A 15 14.07 -3.30 -3.21
CA ASP A 15 14.08 -4.08 -4.44
C ASP A 15 12.61 -4.25 -4.88
N LEU A 16 12.14 -3.33 -5.67
CA LEU A 16 10.74 -3.30 -6.07
C LEU A 16 10.35 -4.51 -6.92
N ASN A 17 11.27 -5.03 -7.71
CA ASN A 17 10.99 -6.22 -8.51
C ASN A 17 10.74 -7.42 -7.64
N ASN A 18 11.55 -7.61 -6.62
CA ASN A 18 11.38 -8.72 -5.69
C ASN A 18 10.10 -8.56 -4.88
N LEU A 19 9.82 -7.34 -4.46
CA LEU A 19 8.59 -7.04 -3.73
C LEU A 19 7.36 -7.37 -4.58
N GLU A 20 7.38 -6.95 -5.84
CA GLU A 20 6.26 -7.24 -6.73
C GLU A 20 6.03 -8.73 -6.89
N LYS A 21 7.09 -9.51 -7.02
CA LYS A 21 6.97 -10.96 -7.10
C LYS A 21 6.34 -11.53 -5.84
N THR A 22 6.77 -11.04 -4.69
CA THR A 22 6.27 -11.52 -3.41
C THR A 22 4.77 -11.26 -3.25
N ILE A 23 4.32 -10.06 -3.56
CA ILE A 23 2.91 -9.73 -3.37
C ILE A 23 2.03 -10.31 -4.47
N SER A 24 2.59 -10.65 -5.62
CA SER A 24 1.83 -11.25 -6.71
C SER A 24 1.73 -12.77 -6.62
N GLN A 25 2.57 -13.39 -5.83
CA GLN A 25 2.62 -14.84 -5.75
C GLN A 25 1.29 -15.50 -5.39
N PRO A 26 0.50 -14.99 -4.44
CA PRO A 26 -0.79 -15.59 -4.13
C PRO A 26 -1.74 -15.66 -5.33
N TYR A 27 -1.61 -14.75 -6.26
CA TYR A 27 -2.45 -14.77 -7.47
C TYR A 27 -2.06 -15.92 -8.39
N HIS A 28 -0.79 -16.27 -8.42
CA HIS A 28 -0.32 -17.38 -9.25
C HIS A 28 -0.62 -18.73 -8.62
N GLU A 29 -0.58 -18.81 -7.30
CA GLU A 29 -0.76 -20.07 -6.59
C GLU A 29 -2.20 -20.57 -6.58
N THR A 30 -3.17 -19.67 -6.63
CA THR A 30 -4.57 -20.02 -6.42
C THR A 30 -5.38 -20.18 -7.69
N GLY A 31 -4.71 -20.37 -8.82
CA GLY A 31 -5.39 -20.69 -10.07
C GLY A 31 -5.92 -19.47 -10.81
N PRO A 32 -7.19 -19.47 -11.21
CA PRO A 32 -7.68 -18.53 -12.22
C PRO A 32 -7.73 -17.07 -11.83
N GLY A 33 -7.36 -16.73 -10.61
CA GLY A 33 -7.35 -15.33 -10.21
C GLY A 33 -6.28 -14.55 -10.95
N ARG A 34 -6.65 -13.42 -11.53
CA ARG A 34 -5.68 -12.54 -12.15
C ARG A 34 -5.07 -11.60 -11.13
N PRO A 35 -3.75 -11.35 -11.22
CA PRO A 35 -3.18 -10.27 -10.42
C PRO A 35 -3.84 -8.95 -10.83
N PRO A 36 -3.94 -7.99 -9.92
CA PRO A 36 -4.41 -6.66 -10.31
C PRO A 36 -3.44 -6.06 -11.31
N ARG A 37 -3.92 -5.10 -12.09
CA ARG A 37 -3.11 -4.48 -13.11
C ARG A 37 -1.82 -3.86 -12.55
N LYS A 38 -1.88 -3.33 -11.35
CA LYS A 38 -0.74 -2.69 -10.70
C LYS A 38 -0.62 -3.11 -9.24
N PRO A 39 -0.21 -4.35 -8.99
CA PRO A 39 -0.16 -4.83 -7.60
C PRO A 39 0.79 -4.01 -6.74
N LEU A 40 1.90 -3.57 -7.30
CA LEU A 40 2.85 -2.77 -6.55
C LEU A 40 2.27 -1.39 -6.23
N GLY A 41 1.51 -0.81 -7.16
CA GLY A 41 0.85 0.47 -6.90
C GLY A 41 -0.15 0.39 -5.77
N ILE A 42 -0.92 -0.69 -5.73
CA ILE A 42 -1.87 -0.91 -4.64
C ILE A 42 -1.13 -1.07 -3.31
N PHE A 43 -0.03 -1.80 -3.32
CA PHE A 43 0.79 -1.98 -2.13
C PHE A 43 1.31 -0.62 -1.63
N LYS A 44 1.80 0.21 -2.52
CA LYS A 44 2.29 1.54 -2.16
C LYS A 44 1.18 2.40 -1.55
N ALA A 45 -0.03 2.31 -2.08
CA ALA A 45 -1.16 3.04 -1.54
C ALA A 45 -1.46 2.59 -0.11
N LEU A 46 -1.44 1.29 0.13
CA LEU A 46 -1.67 0.76 1.48
C LEU A 46 -0.55 1.16 2.44
N MET A 47 0.69 1.21 1.94
CA MET A 47 1.81 1.66 2.73
C MET A 47 1.63 3.11 3.16
N ILE A 48 1.20 3.95 2.23
CA ILE A 48 0.94 5.35 2.52
C ILE A 48 -0.18 5.49 3.54
N LYS A 49 -1.21 4.66 3.44
CA LYS A 49 -2.28 4.68 4.42
C LYS A 49 -1.73 4.47 5.83
N GLN A 50 -0.81 3.52 5.99
CA GLN A 50 -0.20 3.28 7.29
C GLN A 50 0.69 4.43 7.73
N LEU A 51 1.56 4.89 6.86
CA LEU A 51 2.51 5.95 7.20
C LEU A 51 1.82 7.27 7.53
N ARG A 52 0.73 7.57 6.88
CA ARG A 52 -0.01 8.81 7.09
C ARG A 52 -1.15 8.67 8.07
N ARG A 53 -1.35 7.46 8.61
CA ARG A 53 -2.44 7.17 9.55
C ARG A 53 -3.79 7.57 8.99
N ILE A 54 -3.99 7.26 7.71
CA ILE A 54 -5.26 7.53 7.06
C ILE A 54 -6.30 6.56 7.63
N PRO A 55 -7.42 7.07 8.13
CA PRO A 55 -8.32 6.24 8.95
C PRO A 55 -9.11 5.19 8.19
N SER A 56 -9.29 5.35 6.88
CA SER A 56 -10.11 4.41 6.14
C SER A 56 -9.65 4.32 4.70
N ASP A 57 -10.06 3.25 4.01
CA ASP A 57 -9.80 3.10 2.59
C ASP A 57 -10.51 4.18 1.78
N ARG A 58 -11.68 4.60 2.24
CA ARG A 58 -12.44 5.66 1.57
C ARG A 58 -11.70 6.98 1.64
N GLU A 59 -11.09 7.28 2.78
CA GLU A 59 -10.31 8.51 2.91
C GLU A 59 -9.05 8.44 2.05
N LEU A 60 -8.41 7.27 1.99
CA LEU A 60 -7.27 7.07 1.10
C LEU A 60 -7.66 7.31 -0.35
N TYR A 61 -8.80 6.76 -0.75
CA TYR A 61 -9.33 6.93 -2.11
C TYR A 61 -9.53 8.42 -2.43
N ARG A 62 -10.12 9.15 -1.48
CA ARG A 62 -10.33 10.59 -1.66
C ARG A 62 -9.01 11.34 -1.81
N ARG A 63 -8.01 10.99 -1.01
CA ARG A 63 -6.70 11.65 -1.10
C ARG A 63 -5.99 11.33 -2.40
N LEU A 64 -6.16 10.12 -2.90
CA LEU A 64 -5.56 9.74 -4.18
C LEU A 64 -6.20 10.51 -5.34
N TRP A 65 -7.46 10.92 -5.19
CA TRP A 65 -8.09 11.76 -6.20
C TRP A 65 -7.52 13.19 -6.20
N ASN A 66 -7.12 13.67 -5.04
CA ASN A 66 -6.80 15.08 -4.87
C ASN A 66 -5.30 15.39 -4.74
N ASP A 67 -4.47 14.38 -4.58
CA ASP A 67 -3.04 14.59 -4.38
C ASP A 67 -2.26 14.00 -5.53
N GLU A 68 -1.77 14.86 -6.41
CA GLU A 68 -1.05 14.46 -7.60
C GLU A 68 0.24 13.71 -7.27
N ALA A 69 0.92 14.14 -6.22
CA ALA A 69 2.17 13.49 -5.80
C ALA A 69 1.90 12.05 -5.34
N LEU A 70 0.82 11.83 -4.61
CA LEU A 70 0.45 10.48 -4.19
C LEU A 70 0.08 9.61 -5.38
N ARG A 71 -0.64 10.18 -6.34
CA ARG A 71 -1.00 9.43 -7.55
C ARG A 71 0.24 8.94 -8.28
N THR A 72 1.22 9.82 -8.44
CA THR A 72 2.46 9.47 -9.12
C THR A 72 3.20 8.36 -8.36
N ILE A 73 3.30 8.46 -7.06
CA ILE A 73 3.97 7.45 -6.24
C ILE A 73 3.28 6.09 -6.38
N CYS A 74 1.95 6.10 -6.43
CA CYS A 74 1.17 4.86 -6.49
C CYS A 74 0.93 4.38 -7.92
N ASP A 75 1.66 4.92 -8.87
CA ASP A 75 1.60 4.49 -10.28
C ASP A 75 0.23 4.73 -10.92
N ILE A 76 -0.48 5.75 -10.48
CA ILE A 76 -1.76 6.12 -11.07
C ILE A 76 -1.53 7.21 -12.10
N ASP A 77 -1.78 6.88 -13.35
CA ASP A 77 -1.60 7.84 -14.45
C ASP A 77 -2.61 8.98 -14.35
N GLU A 78 -2.30 10.06 -15.06
CA GLU A 78 -3.11 11.27 -15.03
C GLU A 78 -4.58 11.01 -15.35
N TYR A 79 -4.85 10.10 -16.25
CA TYR A 79 -6.22 9.83 -16.69
C TYR A 79 -6.82 8.57 -16.08
N GLU A 80 -6.13 7.96 -15.13
CA GLU A 80 -6.64 6.77 -14.47
C GLU A 80 -7.40 7.11 -13.19
N ASN A 81 -8.37 6.28 -12.87
CA ASN A 81 -9.03 6.38 -11.58
C ASN A 81 -8.12 5.77 -10.51
N PRO A 82 -8.14 6.33 -9.29
CA PRO A 82 -7.43 5.72 -8.18
C PRO A 82 -7.99 4.34 -7.83
N TYR A 83 -7.23 3.61 -7.03
CA TYR A 83 -7.65 2.29 -6.57
C TYR A 83 -8.88 2.41 -5.68
N HIS A 84 -9.98 1.81 -6.11
CA HIS A 84 -11.22 1.85 -5.36
C HIS A 84 -11.09 1.04 -4.05
N PRO A 85 -11.80 1.43 -2.99
CA PRO A 85 -11.74 0.66 -1.73
C PRO A 85 -11.99 -0.83 -1.90
N SER A 86 -12.85 -1.23 -2.82
CA SER A 86 -13.09 -2.65 -3.08
C SER A 86 -11.86 -3.35 -3.63
N GLN A 87 -11.05 -2.65 -4.43
CA GLN A 87 -9.81 -3.21 -4.94
C GLN A 87 -8.79 -3.40 -3.81
N LEU A 88 -8.74 -2.46 -2.90
CA LEU A 88 -7.85 -2.54 -1.76
C LEU A 88 -8.23 -3.72 -0.87
N THR A 89 -9.51 -3.90 -0.64
CA THR A 89 -10.02 -5.02 0.16
C THR A 89 -9.68 -6.35 -0.47
N ARG A 90 -9.91 -6.47 -1.78
CA ARG A 90 -9.61 -7.70 -2.49
C ARG A 90 -8.12 -8.02 -2.46
N PHE A 91 -7.29 -7.00 -2.60
CA PHE A 91 -5.85 -7.17 -2.55
C PHE A 91 -5.41 -7.67 -1.17
N ARG A 92 -5.90 -7.03 -0.10
CA ARG A 92 -5.56 -7.46 1.26
C ARG A 92 -5.98 -8.89 1.53
N ASN A 93 -7.16 -9.26 1.07
CA ASN A 93 -7.65 -10.62 1.29
C ASN A 93 -6.86 -11.64 0.48
N LYS A 94 -6.47 -11.28 -0.73
CA LYS A 94 -5.73 -12.21 -1.60
C LYS A 94 -4.31 -12.43 -1.10
N VAL A 95 -3.62 -11.38 -0.75
CA VAL A 95 -2.26 -11.49 -0.20
C VAL A 95 -2.29 -12.11 1.18
N GLY A 96 -3.33 -11.80 1.95
CA GLY A 96 -3.47 -12.24 3.33
C GLY A 96 -3.04 -11.15 4.29
N PRO A 97 -3.90 -10.82 5.26
CA PRO A 97 -3.56 -9.74 6.22
C PRO A 97 -2.27 -9.97 6.96
N GLU A 98 -2.00 -11.22 7.36
CA GLU A 98 -0.78 -11.53 8.10
C GLU A 98 0.47 -11.41 7.24
N ARG A 99 0.40 -11.90 6.01
CA ARG A 99 1.54 -11.79 5.09
C ARG A 99 1.81 -10.33 4.76
N LEU A 100 0.75 -9.56 4.53
CA LEU A 100 0.89 -8.15 4.22
C LEU A 100 1.50 -7.40 5.39
N GLU A 101 1.09 -7.71 6.61
CA GLU A 101 1.65 -7.11 7.80
C GLU A 101 3.13 -7.45 7.94
N ASP A 102 3.49 -8.69 7.68
CA ASP A 102 4.89 -9.11 7.74
C ASP A 102 5.75 -8.36 6.73
N ILE A 103 5.23 -8.17 5.53
CA ILE A 103 5.95 -7.42 4.50
C ILE A 103 6.12 -5.97 4.94
N MET A 104 5.06 -5.36 5.45
CA MET A 104 5.12 -3.98 5.94
C MET A 104 6.13 -3.83 7.08
N ASN A 105 6.10 -4.75 8.04
CA ASN A 105 7.05 -4.74 9.15
C ASN A 105 8.48 -4.84 8.65
N SER A 106 8.71 -5.70 7.69
CA SER A 106 10.04 -5.92 7.13
C SER A 106 10.57 -4.65 6.44
N LEU A 107 9.70 -3.95 5.73
CA LEU A 107 10.10 -2.78 4.97
C LEU A 107 10.17 -1.52 5.80
N LEU A 108 9.23 -1.33 6.68
CA LEU A 108 9.11 -0.09 7.46
C LEU A 108 9.77 -0.18 8.83
N GLY A 109 10.14 -1.38 9.22
CA GLY A 109 10.77 -1.60 10.50
C GLY A 109 9.86 -1.27 11.65
N ASN A 110 10.45 -0.86 12.76
CA ASN A 110 9.69 -0.61 13.98
C ASN A 110 8.90 0.70 13.94
N SER A 111 9.21 1.56 12.97
CA SER A 111 8.58 2.88 12.92
C SER A 111 7.07 2.79 12.74
N TRP A 112 6.62 1.98 11.79
CA TRP A 112 5.19 1.88 11.52
C TRP A 112 4.49 1.10 12.64
N ARG A 113 5.15 0.09 13.17
CA ARG A 113 4.60 -0.71 14.26
C ARG A 113 4.42 0.14 15.52
N ALA A 114 5.41 0.97 15.85
CA ALA A 114 5.33 1.86 16.99
C ALA A 114 4.17 2.85 16.84
N ALA A 115 4.00 3.40 15.63
CA ALA A 115 2.90 4.30 15.37
C ALA A 115 1.56 3.61 15.55
N SER A 116 1.46 2.39 15.04
CA SER A 116 0.23 1.60 15.17
C SER A 116 -0.09 1.30 16.62
N SER A 117 0.93 0.95 17.41
CA SER A 117 0.75 0.66 18.82
C SER A 117 0.25 1.85 19.61
N LYS A 118 0.74 3.03 19.26
CA LYS A 118 0.33 4.25 19.94
C LYS A 118 -1.13 4.58 19.71
N GLU A 119 -1.71 4.04 18.68
CA GLU A 119 -3.10 4.30 18.34
C GLU A 119 -4.07 3.39 19.05
N LYS A 120 -3.60 2.52 19.89
CA LYS A 120 -4.45 1.62 20.64
C LYS A 120 -4.61 2.11 22.07
N PRO A 121 -5.55 3.02 22.29
CA PRO A 121 -5.74 3.56 23.64
C PRO A 121 -6.18 2.48 24.61
N GLY A 122 -5.79 2.64 25.84
CA GLY A 122 -6.20 1.70 26.86
C GLY A 122 -5.38 0.43 26.93
N HIS A 123 -4.35 0.37 26.16
CA HIS A 123 -3.48 -0.80 26.16
C HIS A 123 -2.11 -0.49 26.67
#